data_a70fcc742a050a932f5e0ffed9623824
#
_entry.id   a70fcc742a050a932f5e0ffed9623824
#
_cell.length_a   1.000
_cell.length_b   1.000
_cell.length_c   1.000
_cell.angle_alpha   90.00
_cell.angle_beta   90.00
_cell.angle_gamma   90.00
#
_symmetry.space_group_name_H-M   'P 1'
#
loop_
_entity.id
_entity.type
_entity.pdbx_description
1 polymer ?
#
loop_
_entity_poly.entity_id
_entity_poly.type
_entity_poly.pdbx_seq_one_letter_code
_entity_poly.pdbx_strand_id
1 'polypeptide(L)'
;GEPPEANIHRIMKQYLDLCKRVLEEGTVKHDRTGTGTISVFGHQMRFKMEDGFPLLTTKKLHLKSIIYELLWFLQGDTNVKYLQDHGVRIWNEWADENGELGPVYGHQWRSWPDYNGGTIDQIANIVKTIKENPDSRRMMVSAWNVAEVEKMALPPCHCLFQFYVADGKLSLQLYQRSADIFLGVPFN
;
A
#
# COMPACT_ATOMS: atom_id res chain seq x y z
N GLY A 1 16.36 -1.67 -27.95
CA GLY A 1 15.62 -1.86 -26.71
C GLY A 1 15.16 -3.30 -26.64
N GLU A 2 15.21 -3.90 -25.47
CA GLU A 2 14.68 -5.25 -25.25
C GLU A 2 13.18 -5.30 -25.59
N PRO A 3 12.69 -6.44 -26.08
CA PRO A 3 11.28 -6.56 -26.43
C PRO A 3 10.39 -6.45 -25.17
N PRO A 4 9.15 -5.91 -25.30
CA PRO A 4 8.22 -5.72 -24.16
C PRO A 4 7.97 -6.98 -23.33
N GLU A 5 8.03 -8.14 -23.96
CA GLU A 5 7.85 -9.45 -23.33
C GLU A 5 8.92 -9.77 -22.27
N ALA A 6 10.17 -9.32 -22.49
CA ALA A 6 11.27 -9.53 -21.54
C ALA A 6 11.06 -8.72 -20.25
N ASN A 7 10.48 -7.51 -20.33
CA ASN A 7 10.19 -6.65 -19.19
C ASN A 7 9.03 -7.20 -18.36
N ILE A 8 7.99 -7.71 -19.01
CA ILE A 8 6.86 -8.38 -18.33
C ILE A 8 7.38 -9.60 -17.57
N HIS A 9 8.30 -10.36 -18.15
CA HIS A 9 8.88 -11.53 -17.48
C HIS A 9 9.66 -11.16 -16.20
N ARG A 10 10.38 -10.04 -16.20
CA ARG A 10 11.14 -9.58 -15.02
C ARG A 10 10.23 -9.15 -13.87
N ILE A 11 9.16 -8.42 -14.16
CA ILE A 11 8.17 -7.98 -13.16
C ILE A 11 7.43 -9.20 -12.58
N MET A 12 7.02 -10.13 -13.43
CA MET A 12 6.30 -11.33 -13.04
C MET A 12 7.16 -12.29 -12.21
N LYS A 13 8.45 -12.38 -12.54
CA LYS A 13 9.37 -13.30 -11.87
C LYS A 13 9.43 -13.07 -10.37
N GLN A 14 9.52 -11.85 -9.92
CA GLN A 14 9.62 -11.51 -8.49
C GLN A 14 8.38 -11.96 -7.72
N TYR A 15 7.20 -11.75 -8.30
CA TYR A 15 5.95 -12.21 -7.72
C TYR A 15 5.84 -13.74 -7.71
N LEU A 16 6.18 -14.38 -8.81
CA LEU A 16 6.16 -15.85 -8.91
C LEU A 16 7.17 -16.51 -7.98
N ASP A 17 8.35 -15.92 -7.80
CA ASP A 17 9.35 -16.39 -6.83
C ASP A 17 8.83 -16.29 -5.39
N LEU A 18 8.07 -15.24 -5.06
CA LEU A 18 7.39 -15.14 -3.77
C LEU A 18 6.34 -16.23 -3.59
N CYS A 19 5.49 -16.46 -4.58
CA CYS A 19 4.49 -17.53 -4.54
C CYS A 19 5.16 -18.91 -4.32
N LYS A 20 6.22 -19.17 -5.06
CA LYS A 20 7.01 -20.41 -4.92
C LYS A 20 7.59 -20.55 -3.52
N ARG A 21 8.22 -19.49 -3.01
CA ARG A 21 8.79 -19.50 -1.66
C ARG A 21 7.74 -19.83 -0.60
N VAL A 22 6.54 -19.23 -0.69
CA VAL A 22 5.45 -19.51 0.26
C VAL A 22 5.03 -20.97 0.20
N LEU A 23 4.92 -21.57 -1.00
CA LEU A 23 4.53 -22.96 -1.16
C LEU A 23 5.60 -23.93 -0.67
N GLU A 24 6.88 -23.62 -0.85
CA GLU A 24 8.00 -24.51 -0.52
C GLU A 24 8.48 -24.37 0.94
N GLU A 25 8.50 -23.15 1.46
CA GLU A 25 9.10 -22.83 2.76
C GLU A 25 8.06 -22.37 3.80
N GLY A 26 6.81 -22.15 3.39
CA GLY A 26 5.78 -21.59 4.26
C GLY A 26 5.38 -22.52 5.40
N THR A 27 5.01 -21.90 6.51
CA THR A 27 4.46 -22.60 7.67
C THR A 27 2.94 -22.56 7.63
N VAL A 28 2.31 -23.72 7.82
CA VAL A 28 0.85 -23.79 7.95
C VAL A 28 0.44 -23.19 9.29
N LYS A 29 -0.46 -22.23 9.24
CA LYS A 29 -1.05 -21.60 10.43
C LYS A 29 -2.56 -21.67 10.36
N HIS A 30 -3.17 -21.87 11.52
CA HIS A 30 -4.62 -21.79 11.65
C HIS A 30 -5.01 -20.33 11.88
N ASP A 31 -6.07 -19.92 11.22
CA ASP A 31 -6.68 -18.61 11.42
C ASP A 31 -8.05 -18.75 12.14
N ARG A 32 -8.64 -17.60 12.48
CA ARG A 32 -9.95 -17.56 13.14
C ARG A 32 -11.10 -18.09 12.27
N THR A 33 -10.90 -18.16 10.94
CA THR A 33 -11.94 -18.59 9.99
C THR A 33 -11.94 -20.11 9.78
N GLY A 34 -10.93 -20.82 10.30
CA GLY A 34 -10.79 -22.27 10.13
C GLY A 34 -10.26 -22.71 8.77
N THR A 35 -10.05 -21.79 7.83
CA THR A 35 -9.51 -22.08 6.49
C THR A 35 -8.02 -22.41 6.55
N GLY A 36 -7.30 -21.74 7.45
CA GLY A 36 -5.85 -21.85 7.55
C GLY A 36 -5.11 -21.03 6.50
N THR A 37 -3.83 -20.84 6.73
CA THR A 37 -2.91 -20.13 5.82
C THR A 37 -1.58 -20.85 5.74
N ILE A 38 -0.87 -20.67 4.63
CA ILE A 38 0.55 -20.99 4.51
C ILE A 38 1.27 -19.64 4.43
N SER A 39 2.24 -19.43 5.32
CA SER A 39 2.87 -18.12 5.44
C SER A 39 4.37 -18.17 5.61
N VAL A 40 5.05 -17.15 5.11
CA VAL A 40 6.43 -16.81 5.41
C VAL A 40 6.47 -15.45 6.11
N PHE A 41 7.48 -15.23 6.94
CA PHE A 41 7.70 -13.96 7.60
C PHE A 41 8.93 -13.27 7.02
N GLY A 42 8.73 -12.05 6.54
CA GLY A 42 9.80 -11.25 5.94
C GLY A 42 10.13 -11.68 4.52
N HIS A 43 9.81 -10.82 3.57
CA HIS A 43 10.17 -10.97 2.17
C HIS A 43 10.24 -9.60 1.52
N GLN A 44 11.23 -9.38 0.65
CA GLN A 44 11.37 -8.14 -0.08
C GLN A 44 11.33 -8.42 -1.58
N MET A 45 10.51 -7.63 -2.29
CA MET A 45 10.53 -7.56 -3.76
C MET A 45 11.04 -6.19 -4.18
N ARG A 46 11.81 -6.15 -5.28
CA ARG A 46 12.32 -4.92 -5.88
C ARG A 46 11.86 -4.83 -7.32
N PHE A 47 11.31 -3.68 -7.68
CA PHE A 47 10.86 -3.38 -9.04
C PHE A 47 11.61 -2.14 -9.55
N LYS A 48 12.15 -2.24 -10.75
CA LYS A 48 12.73 -1.08 -11.45
C LYS A 48 11.67 -0.48 -12.35
N MET A 49 11.34 0.79 -12.15
CA MET A 49 10.34 1.48 -12.97
C MET A 49 10.79 1.63 -14.44
N GLU A 50 12.10 1.53 -14.70
CA GLU A 50 12.67 1.48 -16.05
C GLU A 50 12.18 0.25 -16.83
N ASP A 51 11.87 -0.85 -16.14
CA ASP A 51 11.31 -2.07 -16.74
C ASP A 51 9.79 -1.97 -17.00
N GLY A 52 9.18 -0.85 -16.65
CA GLY A 52 7.75 -0.58 -16.75
C GLY A 52 7.03 -0.60 -15.41
N PHE A 53 5.78 -0.16 -15.43
CA PHE A 53 4.93 -0.19 -14.23
C PHE A 53 4.68 -1.65 -13.81
N PRO A 54 4.88 -2.02 -12.52
CA PRO A 54 4.81 -3.40 -12.05
C PRO A 54 3.37 -3.91 -11.89
N LEU A 55 2.56 -3.79 -12.95
CA LEU A 55 1.22 -4.33 -13.00
C LEU A 55 1.29 -5.83 -13.31
N LEU A 56 0.91 -6.66 -12.34
CA LEU A 56 0.93 -8.11 -12.51
C LEU A 56 -0.17 -8.58 -13.47
N THR A 57 0.15 -9.56 -14.31
CA THR A 57 -0.76 -10.09 -15.34
C THR A 57 -1.24 -11.51 -15.06
N THR A 58 -0.75 -12.15 -14.00
CA THR A 58 -1.21 -13.48 -13.54
C THR A 58 -2.66 -13.50 -13.09
N LYS A 59 -3.20 -12.33 -12.80
CA LYS A 59 -4.58 -12.08 -12.41
C LYS A 59 -5.07 -10.82 -13.09
N LYS A 60 -6.33 -10.79 -13.51
CA LYS A 60 -6.95 -9.57 -13.99
C LYS A 60 -7.11 -8.58 -12.85
N LEU A 61 -6.38 -7.49 -12.88
CA LEU A 61 -6.47 -6.40 -11.92
C LEU A 61 -7.41 -5.30 -12.43
N HIS A 62 -8.18 -4.72 -11.51
CA HIS A 62 -9.04 -3.59 -11.81
C HIS A 62 -8.27 -2.29 -11.56
N LEU A 63 -7.48 -1.86 -12.55
CA LEU A 63 -6.58 -0.69 -12.45
C LEU A 63 -7.32 0.58 -12.04
N LYS A 64 -8.55 0.77 -12.50
CA LYS A 64 -9.41 1.89 -12.10
C LYS A 64 -9.57 1.95 -10.57
N SER A 65 -9.84 0.83 -9.91
CA SER A 65 -9.98 0.77 -8.46
C SER A 65 -8.69 1.15 -7.74
N ILE A 66 -7.55 0.68 -8.24
CA ILE A 66 -6.22 1.00 -7.67
C ILE A 66 -5.96 2.51 -7.74
N ILE A 67 -6.20 3.12 -8.90
CA ILE A 67 -5.98 4.56 -9.11
C ILE A 67 -6.91 5.40 -8.23
N TYR A 68 -8.21 5.10 -8.22
CA TYR A 68 -9.17 5.86 -7.41
C TYR A 68 -8.95 5.70 -5.91
N GLU A 69 -8.55 4.51 -5.46
CA GLU A 69 -8.17 4.31 -4.06
C GLU A 69 -6.97 5.19 -3.68
N LEU A 70 -5.92 5.22 -4.49
CA LEU A 70 -4.75 6.07 -4.22
C LEU A 70 -5.13 7.56 -4.20
N LEU A 71 -5.92 8.03 -5.15
CA LEU A 71 -6.42 9.41 -5.17
C LEU A 71 -7.27 9.73 -3.94
N TRP A 72 -8.08 8.79 -3.50
CA TRP A 72 -8.89 8.90 -2.29
C TRP A 72 -8.02 9.01 -1.03
N PHE A 73 -6.96 8.20 -0.90
CA PHE A 73 -5.98 8.35 0.17
C PHE A 73 -5.29 9.73 0.14
N LEU A 74 -4.86 10.17 -1.02
CA LEU A 74 -4.15 11.44 -1.20
C LEU A 74 -5.04 12.66 -0.91
N GLN A 75 -6.34 12.55 -1.04
CA GLN A 75 -7.30 13.58 -0.64
C GLN A 75 -7.51 13.65 0.87
N GLY A 76 -7.03 12.67 1.63
CA GLY A 76 -7.27 12.57 3.06
C GLY A 76 -8.69 12.11 3.41
N ASP A 77 -9.42 11.59 2.44
CA ASP A 77 -10.80 11.14 2.61
C ASP A 77 -10.86 9.75 3.26
N THR A 78 -11.86 9.53 4.08
CA THR A 78 -12.12 8.27 4.80
C THR A 78 -13.54 7.78 4.60
N ASN A 79 -14.35 8.48 3.83
CA ASN A 79 -15.71 8.09 3.47
C ASN A 79 -15.73 7.40 2.11
N VAL A 80 -16.43 6.30 2.00
CA VAL A 80 -16.50 5.49 0.76
C VAL A 80 -17.31 6.15 -0.36
N LYS A 81 -18.01 7.26 -0.10
CA LYS A 81 -18.85 7.92 -1.09
C LYS A 81 -18.08 8.30 -2.37
N TYR A 82 -16.89 8.89 -2.23
CA TYR A 82 -16.05 9.22 -3.38
C TYR A 82 -15.73 7.97 -4.23
N LEU A 83 -15.40 6.87 -3.60
CA LEU A 83 -15.13 5.60 -4.30
C LEU A 83 -16.38 5.06 -4.99
N GLN A 84 -17.51 5.07 -4.30
CA GLN A 84 -18.80 4.61 -4.85
C GLN A 84 -19.25 5.45 -6.04
N ASP A 85 -19.09 6.78 -5.98
CA ASP A 85 -19.40 7.71 -7.08
C ASP A 85 -18.56 7.41 -8.34
N HIS A 86 -17.41 6.76 -8.19
CA HIS A 86 -16.54 6.31 -9.28
C HIS A 86 -16.64 4.81 -9.59
N GLY A 87 -17.64 4.14 -9.00
CA GLY A 87 -17.87 2.70 -9.25
C GLY A 87 -16.88 1.76 -8.56
N VAL A 88 -16.19 2.24 -7.52
CA VAL A 88 -15.22 1.46 -6.75
C VAL A 88 -15.85 1.00 -5.43
N ARG A 89 -15.88 -0.32 -5.19
CA ARG A 89 -16.63 -0.93 -4.10
C ARG A 89 -15.77 -1.71 -3.11
N ILE A 90 -14.46 -1.67 -3.26
CA ILE A 90 -13.52 -2.52 -2.48
C ILE A 90 -13.54 -2.26 -0.97
N TRP A 91 -14.05 -1.11 -0.53
CA TRP A 91 -14.17 -0.74 0.87
C TRP A 91 -15.59 -0.82 1.45
N ASN A 92 -16.60 -1.15 0.63
CA ASN A 92 -18.00 -1.08 1.05
C ASN A 92 -18.33 -1.94 2.26
N GLU A 93 -17.74 -3.14 2.35
CA GLU A 93 -18.02 -4.07 3.46
C GLU A 93 -17.50 -3.60 4.82
N TRP A 94 -16.53 -2.67 4.82
CA TRP A 94 -15.90 -2.15 6.02
C TRP A 94 -16.53 -0.85 6.53
N ALA A 95 -17.29 -0.15 5.68
CA ALA A 95 -17.91 1.12 6.01
C ALA A 95 -19.11 0.93 6.93
N ASP A 96 -19.33 1.92 7.80
CA ASP A 96 -20.54 2.00 8.60
C ASP A 96 -21.75 2.47 7.75
N GLU A 97 -22.89 2.66 8.37
CA GLU A 97 -24.13 3.11 7.74
C GLU A 97 -24.04 4.48 7.08
N ASN A 98 -23.09 5.31 7.52
CA ASN A 98 -22.82 6.65 6.94
C ASN A 98 -21.70 6.62 5.89
N GLY A 99 -21.16 5.46 5.59
CA GLY A 99 -20.04 5.29 4.65
C GLY A 99 -18.67 5.59 5.25
N GLU A 100 -18.56 5.75 6.57
CA GLU A 100 -17.32 6.07 7.26
C GLU A 100 -16.50 4.84 7.64
N LEU A 101 -15.17 5.00 7.59
CA LEU A 101 -14.20 3.95 7.91
C LEU A 101 -13.37 4.26 9.16
N GLY A 102 -13.57 5.44 9.75
CA GLY A 102 -12.71 5.94 10.81
C GLY A 102 -11.38 6.49 10.29
N PRO A 103 -10.39 6.70 11.16
CA PRO A 103 -9.15 7.40 10.80
C PRO A 103 -8.15 6.51 10.03
N VAL A 104 -8.59 5.97 8.88
CA VAL A 104 -7.79 5.09 8.01
C VAL A 104 -6.74 5.86 7.22
N TYR A 105 -6.12 5.25 6.22
CA TYR A 105 -4.95 5.74 5.46
C TYR A 105 -4.95 7.24 5.14
N GLY A 106 -5.99 7.74 4.49
CA GLY A 106 -6.05 9.13 4.05
C GLY A 106 -6.00 10.13 5.21
N HIS A 107 -6.68 9.83 6.31
CA HIS A 107 -6.64 10.64 7.51
C HIS A 107 -5.22 10.68 8.11
N GLN A 108 -4.58 9.54 8.25
CA GLN A 108 -3.23 9.48 8.80
C GLN A 108 -2.21 10.17 7.90
N TRP A 109 -2.32 10.02 6.58
CA TRP A 109 -1.40 10.62 5.63
C TRP A 109 -1.50 12.15 5.58
N ARG A 110 -2.72 12.70 5.65
CA ARG A 110 -2.99 14.11 5.39
C ARG A 110 -3.35 14.92 6.63
N SER A 111 -3.79 14.27 7.70
CA SER A 111 -4.30 14.93 8.91
C SER A 111 -3.98 14.11 10.17
N TRP A 112 -2.74 13.63 10.29
CA TRP A 112 -2.29 12.92 11.50
C TRP A 112 -2.48 13.81 12.71
N PRO A 113 -3.20 13.36 13.77
CA PRO A 113 -3.45 14.18 14.94
C PRO A 113 -2.15 14.56 15.66
N ASP A 114 -1.94 15.85 15.84
CA ASP A 114 -0.89 16.36 16.70
C ASP A 114 -1.41 16.47 18.13
N TYR A 115 -0.65 16.05 19.11
CA TYR A 115 -1.05 16.14 20.51
C TYR A 115 -1.19 17.58 21.01
N ASN A 116 -0.76 18.59 20.25
CA ASN A 116 -1.02 20.01 20.50
C ASN A 116 -2.42 20.47 20.00
N GLY A 117 -3.24 19.56 19.50
CA GLY A 117 -4.60 19.83 19.02
C GLY A 117 -4.69 20.22 17.55
N GLY A 118 -3.59 20.22 16.81
CA GLY A 118 -3.53 20.40 15.36
C GLY A 118 -3.44 19.09 14.59
N THR A 119 -3.04 19.21 13.33
CA THR A 119 -2.79 18.06 12.45
C THR A 119 -1.47 18.20 11.69
N ILE A 120 -0.92 17.06 11.30
CA ILE A 120 0.30 16.96 10.50
C ILE A 120 -0.05 16.38 9.14
N ASP A 121 0.30 17.10 8.07
CA ASP A 121 0.19 16.64 6.70
C ASP A 121 1.51 15.99 6.28
N GLN A 122 1.60 14.67 6.44
CA GLN A 122 2.82 13.90 6.13
C GLN A 122 3.16 13.97 4.64
N ILE A 123 2.16 13.94 3.75
CA ILE A 123 2.38 13.98 2.30
C ILE A 123 2.95 15.35 1.88
N ALA A 124 2.37 16.45 2.36
CA ALA A 124 2.89 17.79 2.07
C ALA A 124 4.33 17.95 2.57
N ASN A 125 4.64 17.45 3.77
CA ASN A 125 5.98 17.47 4.32
C ASN A 125 6.98 16.68 3.47
N ILE A 126 6.60 15.51 2.98
CA ILE A 126 7.45 14.69 2.09
C ILE A 126 7.72 15.41 0.77
N VAL A 127 6.70 15.96 0.12
CA VAL A 127 6.86 16.69 -1.15
C VAL A 127 7.81 17.87 -0.97
N LYS A 128 7.67 18.61 0.13
CA LYS A 128 8.58 19.71 0.48
C LYS A 128 10.01 19.21 0.68
N THR A 129 10.19 18.15 1.45
CA THR A 129 11.52 17.60 1.75
C THR A 129 12.21 17.08 0.48
N ILE A 130 11.51 16.38 -0.41
CA ILE A 130 12.06 15.93 -1.70
C ILE A 130 12.61 17.10 -2.51
N LYS A 131 11.91 18.23 -2.50
CA LYS A 131 12.32 19.44 -3.25
C LYS A 131 13.48 20.19 -2.60
N GLU A 132 13.46 20.32 -1.28
CA GLU A 132 14.38 21.22 -0.54
C GLU A 132 15.60 20.48 0.03
N ASN A 133 15.45 19.22 0.39
CA ASN A 133 16.50 18.39 0.98
C ASN A 133 16.37 16.93 0.55
N PRO A 134 16.63 16.60 -0.73
CA PRO A 134 16.47 15.24 -1.24
C PRO A 134 17.39 14.20 -0.57
N ASP A 135 18.46 14.60 0.07
CA ASP A 135 19.38 13.70 0.80
C ASP A 135 18.87 13.31 2.20
N SER A 136 17.73 13.83 2.61
CA SER A 136 17.11 13.46 3.90
C SER A 136 16.83 11.95 3.97
N ARG A 137 17.14 11.37 5.11
CA ARG A 137 16.82 9.98 5.47
C ARG A 137 15.56 9.87 6.34
N ARG A 138 14.78 10.96 6.40
CA ARG A 138 13.56 11.08 7.22
C ARG A 138 12.28 11.22 6.37
N MET A 139 12.35 10.86 5.09
CA MET A 139 11.22 10.95 4.18
C MET A 139 10.30 9.74 4.35
N MET A 140 9.57 9.71 5.44
CA MET A 140 8.68 8.63 5.83
C MET A 140 7.24 9.10 5.99
N VAL A 141 6.29 8.26 5.59
CA VAL A 141 4.87 8.41 5.85
C VAL A 141 4.38 7.18 6.59
N SER A 142 3.75 7.36 7.74
CA SER A 142 3.18 6.28 8.55
C SER A 142 1.66 6.36 8.56
N ALA A 143 1.01 5.20 8.36
CA ALA A 143 -0.42 5.04 8.59
C ALA A 143 -0.72 4.33 9.91
N TRP A 144 0.29 3.73 10.53
CA TRP A 144 0.15 2.98 11.78
C TRP A 144 0.20 3.94 12.98
N ASN A 145 -0.95 4.53 13.29
CA ASN A 145 -1.13 5.38 14.48
C ASN A 145 -1.63 4.52 15.63
N VAL A 146 -0.73 4.19 16.55
CA VAL A 146 -1.02 3.30 17.69
C VAL A 146 -2.18 3.81 18.56
N ALA A 147 -2.34 5.12 18.66
CA ALA A 147 -3.44 5.73 19.44
C ALA A 147 -4.81 5.62 18.75
N GLU A 148 -4.83 5.36 17.45
CA GLU A 148 -6.07 5.36 16.67
C GLU A 148 -6.37 4.06 15.92
N VAL A 149 -5.47 3.10 15.92
CA VAL A 149 -5.62 1.86 15.15
C VAL A 149 -6.90 1.10 15.51
N GLU A 150 -7.31 1.12 16.76
CA GLU A 150 -8.54 0.47 17.23
C GLU A 150 -9.83 1.20 16.80
N LYS A 151 -9.71 2.44 16.33
CA LYS A 151 -10.85 3.23 15.83
C LYS A 151 -11.05 3.06 14.32
N MET A 152 -10.14 2.38 13.65
CA MET A 152 -10.19 2.14 12.21
C MET A 152 -11.07 0.93 11.91
N ALA A 153 -11.90 1.00 10.86
CA ALA A 153 -12.68 -0.13 10.39
C ALA A 153 -11.80 -1.32 10.00
N LEU A 154 -10.61 -1.03 9.47
CA LEU A 154 -9.57 -2.01 9.14
C LEU A 154 -8.19 -1.42 9.47
N PRO A 155 -7.40 -2.06 10.36
CA PRO A 155 -6.03 -1.63 10.62
C PRO A 155 -5.16 -1.68 9.35
N PRO A 156 -4.23 -0.72 9.15
CA PRO A 156 -3.44 -0.65 7.94
C PRO A 156 -2.61 -1.90 7.69
N CYS A 157 -2.71 -2.48 6.50
CA CYS A 157 -1.82 -3.54 6.04
C CYS A 157 -0.49 -2.96 5.53
N HIS A 158 -0.52 -1.96 4.65
CA HIS A 158 0.65 -1.17 4.29
C HIS A 158 0.85 -0.04 5.30
N CYS A 159 1.71 -0.33 6.28
CA CYS A 159 1.83 0.46 7.50
C CYS A 159 2.58 1.77 7.30
N LEU A 160 3.61 1.76 6.46
CA LEU A 160 4.49 2.90 6.22
C LEU A 160 5.20 2.77 4.89
N PHE A 161 5.62 3.90 4.35
CA PHE A 161 6.52 3.94 3.21
C PHE A 161 7.59 5.02 3.39
N GLN A 162 8.73 4.81 2.74
CA GLN A 162 9.87 5.70 2.78
C GLN A 162 10.32 6.03 1.37
N PHE A 163 10.70 7.28 1.14
CA PHE A 163 11.32 7.73 -0.08
C PHE A 163 12.84 7.85 0.07
N TYR A 164 13.51 7.68 -1.04
CA TYR A 164 14.95 7.82 -1.16
C TYR A 164 15.28 8.44 -2.52
N VAL A 165 16.18 9.43 -2.54
CA VAL A 165 16.63 10.08 -3.77
C VAL A 165 18.12 9.83 -3.94
N ALA A 166 18.50 9.32 -5.08
CA ALA A 166 19.90 9.18 -5.50
C ALA A 166 20.01 9.32 -7.01
N ASP A 167 21.06 9.98 -7.48
CA ASP A 167 21.34 10.17 -8.91
C ASP A 167 20.14 10.74 -9.70
N GLY A 168 19.39 11.66 -9.09
CA GLY A 168 18.21 12.26 -9.68
C GLY A 168 17.00 11.32 -9.81
N LYS A 169 17.03 10.15 -9.18
CA LYS A 169 15.97 9.14 -9.21
C LYS A 169 15.30 9.03 -7.84
N LEU A 170 13.98 8.94 -7.85
CA LEU A 170 13.17 8.73 -6.66
C LEU A 170 12.83 7.25 -6.51
N SER A 171 13.10 6.69 -5.34
CA SER A 171 12.72 5.33 -4.95
C SER A 171 11.73 5.35 -3.81
N LEU A 172 10.88 4.33 -3.73
CA LEU A 172 9.91 4.13 -2.66
C LEU A 172 10.06 2.72 -2.11
N GLN A 173 10.08 2.59 -0.79
CA GLN A 173 10.00 1.32 -0.09
C GLN A 173 8.73 1.30 0.76
N LEU A 174 7.90 0.29 0.56
CA LEU A 174 6.66 0.05 1.32
C LEU A 174 6.86 -1.12 2.28
N TYR A 175 6.51 -0.93 3.55
CA TYR A 175 6.38 -2.01 4.52
C TYR A 175 4.93 -2.42 4.67
N GLN A 176 4.65 -3.67 4.35
CA GLN A 176 3.34 -4.29 4.52
C GLN A 176 3.45 -5.39 5.60
N ARG A 177 2.69 -5.22 6.71
CA ARG A 177 2.74 -6.14 7.86
C ARG A 177 2.05 -7.47 7.59
N SER A 178 1.11 -7.47 6.67
CA SER A 178 0.30 -8.62 6.29
C SER A 178 -0.10 -8.48 4.84
N ALA A 179 0.04 -9.53 4.07
CA ALA A 179 -0.29 -9.55 2.66
C ALA A 179 -0.86 -10.91 2.25
N ASP A 180 -2.05 -10.90 1.68
CA ASP A 180 -2.53 -12.02 0.89
C ASP A 180 -1.82 -11.98 -0.46
N ILE A 181 -1.07 -13.06 -0.78
CA ILE A 181 -0.21 -13.10 -1.96
C ILE A 181 -1.02 -13.04 -3.25
N PHE A 182 -2.24 -13.56 -3.26
CA PHE A 182 -3.10 -13.59 -4.44
C PHE A 182 -3.99 -12.34 -4.56
N LEU A 183 -4.56 -11.86 -3.46
CA LEU A 183 -5.51 -10.75 -3.44
C LEU A 183 -4.81 -9.41 -3.20
N GLY A 184 -3.96 -9.32 -2.17
CA GLY A 184 -3.39 -8.06 -1.69
C GLY A 184 -2.15 -7.63 -2.46
N VAL A 185 -1.18 -8.49 -2.65
CA VAL A 185 0.10 -8.12 -3.30
C VAL A 185 -0.09 -7.59 -4.72
N PRO A 186 -0.91 -8.22 -5.60
CA PRO A 186 -1.11 -7.69 -6.96
C PRO A 186 -1.80 -6.33 -6.99
N PHE A 187 -2.60 -6.01 -5.99
CA PHE A 187 -3.32 -4.74 -5.91
C PHE A 187 -2.46 -3.62 -5.31
N ASN A 188 -1.62 -3.92 -4.33
CA ASN A 188 -0.80 -2.95 -3.59
C ASN A 188 0.59 -2.79 -4.20
#